data_5e276549d6a2c686f017ef00fec13287
#
_entry.id   5e276549d6a2c686f017ef00fec13287
#
_cell.length_a   1.000
_cell.length_b   1.000
_cell.length_c   1.000
_cell.angle_alpha   90.00
_cell.angle_beta   90.00
_cell.angle_gamma   90.00
#
_symmetry.space_group_name_H-M   'P 1'
#
loop_
_entity.id
_entity.type
_entity.pdbx_description
1 polymer ?
#
loop_
_entity_poly.entity_id
_entity_poly.type
_entity_poly.pdbx_seq_one_letter_code
_entity_poly.pdbx_strand_id
1 'polypeptide(L)'
;FADFTPDQTSEEALGLLGHVSEKALTRPRQLRLHMSTAEGALEERAERRGLASLIDTDQVARLATGRASNLEPGNNPISKDTDLTALRARASKKPIRFAVDPTSPTALAAANTLYDVLEAHGIDAEVVSERLTTITSKLLPEGDVDAVVTWEDISLNSLAAANIFSCDNKQPLAGDLSGICPENAEEIRTEILSGDLSPKEALRRIREVNSKEALYVPLMDETRIHALGKGIVGPGQSIDDWDGGLITAPRWRIDED
;
A
#
# COMPACT_ATOMS: atom_id res chain seq x y z
N PHE A 1 22.90 16.44 -6.10
CA PHE A 1 22.03 15.28 -5.88
C PHE A 1 20.87 15.65 -4.96
N ALA A 2 19.68 15.26 -5.33
CA ALA A 2 18.50 15.33 -4.49
C ALA A 2 17.74 13.99 -4.57
N ASP A 3 17.16 13.57 -3.44
CA ASP A 3 16.27 12.41 -3.31
C ASP A 3 15.00 12.85 -2.60
N PHE A 4 13.86 12.75 -3.28
CA PHE A 4 12.58 13.22 -2.73
C PHE A 4 11.39 12.44 -3.29
N THR A 5 10.29 12.46 -2.54
CA THR A 5 8.99 12.00 -3.06
C THR A 5 8.44 13.08 -3.99
N PRO A 6 8.22 12.77 -5.28
CA PRO A 6 7.76 13.77 -6.22
C PRO A 6 6.31 14.17 -5.95
N ASP A 7 6.02 15.42 -6.23
CA ASP A 7 4.70 15.97 -6.45
C ASP A 7 4.66 16.68 -7.81
N GLN A 8 3.50 17.09 -8.26
CA GLN A 8 3.36 17.73 -9.56
C GLN A 8 4.28 18.96 -9.70
N THR A 9 4.37 19.80 -8.67
CA THR A 9 5.17 21.02 -8.68
C THR A 9 6.66 20.74 -8.78
N SER A 10 7.16 19.73 -8.05
CA SER A 10 8.58 19.37 -8.09
C SER A 10 8.98 18.72 -9.41
N GLU A 11 8.11 17.93 -10.04
CA GLU A 11 8.34 17.36 -11.38
C GLU A 11 8.39 18.46 -12.45
N GLU A 12 7.46 19.41 -12.42
CA GLU A 12 7.46 20.55 -13.34
C GLU A 12 8.72 21.44 -13.16
N ALA A 13 9.11 21.68 -11.90
CA ALA A 13 10.32 22.46 -11.58
C ALA A 13 11.61 21.79 -12.09
N LEU A 14 11.72 20.46 -11.94
CA LEU A 14 12.86 19.70 -12.48
C LEU A 14 12.94 19.77 -14.00
N GLY A 15 11.80 19.65 -14.69
CA GLY A 15 11.72 19.74 -16.14
C GLY A 15 12.22 21.08 -16.70
N LEU A 16 12.22 22.14 -15.88
CA LEU A 16 12.76 23.46 -16.25
C LEU A 16 14.30 23.55 -16.09
N LEU A 17 14.91 22.60 -15.38
CA LEU A 17 16.35 22.59 -15.10
C LEU A 17 17.10 21.79 -16.19
N GLY A 18 17.44 22.43 -17.29
CA GLY A 18 18.06 21.79 -18.47
C GLY A 18 19.45 21.11 -18.24
N HIS A 19 19.98 21.14 -17.02
CA HIS A 19 21.26 20.57 -16.65
C HIS A 19 21.14 19.51 -15.53
N VAL A 20 19.93 19.08 -15.22
CA VAL A 20 19.64 18.03 -14.23
C VAL A 20 19.15 16.79 -14.97
N SER A 21 19.72 15.65 -14.65
CA SER A 21 19.17 14.35 -15.00
C SER A 21 18.33 13.81 -13.87
N GLU A 22 17.19 13.21 -14.19
CA GLU A 22 16.31 12.60 -13.20
C GLU A 22 16.13 11.10 -13.46
N LYS A 23 15.91 10.38 -12.39
CA LYS A 23 15.56 8.96 -12.43
C LYS A 23 14.52 8.66 -11.37
N ALA A 24 13.40 8.08 -11.80
CA ALA A 24 12.42 7.52 -10.89
C ALA A 24 12.90 6.16 -10.35
N LEU A 25 12.77 5.95 -9.05
CA LEU A 25 13.06 4.69 -8.37
C LEU A 25 11.85 4.26 -7.54
N THR A 26 11.45 3.00 -7.68
CA THR A 26 10.41 2.40 -6.84
C THR A 26 11.03 1.91 -5.54
N ARG A 27 10.44 2.28 -4.41
CA ARG A 27 10.83 1.82 -3.08
C ARG A 27 10.03 0.57 -2.69
N PRO A 28 10.56 -0.29 -1.81
CA PRO A 28 9.84 -1.45 -1.30
C PRO A 28 8.80 -1.03 -0.24
N ARG A 29 7.98 -0.04 -0.58
CA ARG A 29 6.92 0.50 0.25
C ARG A 29 5.69 0.74 -0.61
N GLN A 30 4.54 0.27 -0.15
CA GLN A 30 3.31 0.23 -0.91
C GLN A 30 2.16 0.84 -0.12
N LEU A 31 1.40 1.74 -0.75
CA LEU A 31 0.12 2.20 -0.20
C LEU A 31 -0.92 1.12 -0.43
N ARG A 32 -1.61 0.71 0.62
CA ARG A 32 -2.60 -0.36 0.58
C ARG A 32 -3.91 0.08 1.24
N LEU A 33 -5.00 -0.46 0.72
CA LEU A 33 -6.27 -0.55 1.44
C LEU A 33 -6.32 -1.92 2.10
N HIS A 34 -6.17 -2.00 3.41
CA HIS A 34 -6.40 -3.23 4.18
C HIS A 34 -7.87 -3.32 4.57
N MET A 35 -8.46 -4.49 4.41
CA MET A 35 -9.87 -4.75 4.72
C MET A 35 -9.96 -5.63 5.95
N SER A 36 -10.68 -5.18 6.98
CA SER A 36 -10.87 -5.91 8.22
C SER A 36 -11.86 -7.07 8.03
N THR A 37 -11.57 -8.20 8.66
CA THR A 37 -12.47 -9.34 8.78
C THR A 37 -13.15 -9.41 10.15
N ALA A 38 -12.97 -8.38 10.99
CA ALA A 38 -13.62 -8.31 12.29
C ALA A 38 -15.14 -8.26 12.18
N GLU A 39 -15.85 -8.69 13.21
CA GLU A 39 -17.31 -8.64 13.27
C GLU A 39 -17.83 -7.22 13.04
N GLY A 40 -18.83 -7.10 12.18
CA GLY A 40 -19.45 -5.82 11.81
C GLY A 40 -18.66 -4.98 10.80
N ALA A 41 -17.50 -5.45 10.34
CA ALA A 41 -16.70 -4.86 9.28
C ALA A 41 -16.96 -5.56 7.94
N LEU A 42 -15.96 -5.67 7.08
CA LEU A 42 -16.00 -6.43 5.83
C LEU A 42 -15.73 -7.93 6.11
N GLU A 43 -16.56 -8.53 6.95
CA GLU A 43 -16.40 -9.89 7.45
C GLU A 43 -16.44 -10.93 6.32
N GLU A 44 -17.42 -10.78 5.43
CA GLU A 44 -17.65 -11.71 4.34
C GLU A 44 -16.68 -11.48 3.17
N ARG A 45 -16.09 -12.56 2.67
CA ARG A 45 -15.22 -12.50 1.49
C ARG A 45 -15.87 -11.83 0.28
N ALA A 46 -17.18 -12.06 0.08
CA ALA A 46 -17.91 -11.47 -1.03
C ALA A 46 -17.99 -9.95 -0.93
N GLU A 47 -18.10 -9.38 0.27
CA GLU A 47 -18.08 -7.94 0.53
C GLU A 47 -16.71 -7.35 0.17
N ARG A 48 -15.62 -7.98 0.64
CA ARG A 48 -14.24 -7.54 0.35
C ARG A 48 -13.92 -7.61 -1.14
N ARG A 49 -14.32 -8.69 -1.81
CA ARG A 49 -14.13 -8.81 -3.26
C ARG A 49 -14.94 -7.77 -4.02
N GLY A 50 -16.17 -7.49 -3.58
CA GLY A 50 -17.02 -6.44 -4.14
C GLY A 50 -16.34 -5.07 -4.02
N LEU A 51 -15.85 -4.70 -2.83
CA LEU A 51 -15.12 -3.46 -2.62
C LEU A 51 -13.87 -3.40 -3.50
N ALA A 52 -13.02 -4.42 -3.48
CA ALA A 52 -11.79 -4.46 -4.25
C ALA A 52 -12.04 -4.33 -5.77
N SER A 53 -13.14 -4.91 -6.29
CA SER A 53 -13.46 -4.88 -7.72
C SER A 53 -13.79 -3.49 -8.26
N LEU A 54 -14.23 -2.56 -7.40
CA LEU A 54 -14.53 -1.18 -7.74
C LEU A 54 -13.27 -0.30 -7.86
N ILE A 55 -12.13 -0.77 -7.34
CA ILE A 55 -10.93 0.05 -7.23
C ILE A 55 -10.10 -0.03 -8.51
N ASP A 56 -10.01 1.10 -9.21
CA ASP A 56 -9.05 1.33 -10.27
C ASP A 56 -7.79 1.96 -9.67
N THR A 57 -6.74 1.16 -9.55
CA THR A 57 -5.50 1.57 -8.86
C THR A 57 -4.74 2.66 -9.61
N ASP A 58 -4.83 2.72 -10.93
CA ASP A 58 -4.26 3.82 -11.73
C ASP A 58 -4.97 5.14 -11.42
N GLN A 59 -6.30 5.12 -11.39
CA GLN A 59 -7.08 6.30 -11.02
C GLN A 59 -6.77 6.76 -9.59
N VAL A 60 -6.74 5.85 -8.63
CA VAL A 60 -6.41 6.18 -7.23
C VAL A 60 -5.01 6.77 -7.12
N ALA A 61 -4.00 6.17 -7.76
CA ALA A 61 -2.63 6.67 -7.72
C ALA A 61 -2.51 8.09 -8.30
N ARG A 62 -3.16 8.37 -9.43
CA ARG A 62 -3.18 9.70 -10.06
C ARG A 62 -3.85 10.74 -9.17
N LEU A 63 -5.03 10.45 -8.64
CA LEU A 63 -5.79 11.39 -7.82
C LEU A 63 -5.14 11.62 -6.45
N ALA A 64 -4.58 10.57 -5.84
CA ALA A 64 -3.93 10.67 -4.53
C ALA A 64 -2.61 11.46 -4.55
N THR A 65 -1.92 11.48 -5.69
CA THR A 65 -0.64 12.17 -5.83
C THR A 65 -0.70 13.47 -6.61
N GLY A 66 -1.78 13.68 -7.40
CA GLY A 66 -1.87 14.78 -8.36
C GLY A 66 -0.92 14.64 -9.55
N ARG A 67 -0.30 13.47 -9.77
CA ARG A 67 0.75 13.24 -10.76
C ARG A 67 0.22 12.51 -11.98
N ALA A 68 0.80 12.80 -13.14
CA ALA A 68 0.50 12.11 -14.39
C ALA A 68 1.59 11.10 -14.81
N SER A 69 2.82 11.24 -14.26
CA SER A 69 4.01 10.45 -14.60
C SER A 69 4.72 9.92 -13.35
N ASN A 70 5.70 9.06 -13.54
CA ASN A 70 6.49 8.47 -12.46
C ASN A 70 5.62 7.81 -11.36
N LEU A 71 4.53 7.16 -11.78
CA LEU A 71 3.60 6.43 -10.93
C LEU A 71 3.77 4.94 -11.16
N GLU A 72 3.68 4.18 -10.07
CA GLU A 72 3.62 2.73 -10.09
C GLU A 72 2.31 2.28 -9.40
N PRO A 73 1.20 2.24 -10.16
CA PRO A 73 -0.08 1.77 -9.64
C PRO A 73 0.03 0.33 -9.15
N GLY A 74 -0.62 0.02 -8.05
CA GLY A 74 -0.66 -1.32 -7.51
C GLY A 74 -1.38 -2.31 -8.43
N ASN A 75 -0.98 -3.57 -8.36
CA ASN A 75 -1.66 -4.64 -9.09
C ASN A 75 -2.81 -5.22 -8.25
N ASN A 76 -4.04 -4.79 -8.53
CA ASN A 76 -5.24 -5.35 -7.90
C ASN A 76 -5.57 -6.72 -8.53
N PRO A 77 -5.49 -7.83 -7.76
CA PRO A 77 -5.72 -9.17 -8.31
C PRO A 77 -7.20 -9.52 -8.48
N ILE A 78 -8.12 -8.65 -8.05
CA ILE A 78 -9.56 -8.92 -8.06
C ILE A 78 -10.19 -8.45 -9.36
N SER A 79 -11.03 -9.30 -9.96
CA SER A 79 -11.74 -9.00 -11.20
C SER A 79 -12.74 -7.86 -11.03
N LYS A 80 -12.81 -6.96 -12.02
CA LYS A 80 -13.79 -5.87 -12.08
C LYS A 80 -15.25 -6.36 -12.28
N ASP A 81 -15.46 -7.61 -12.69
CA ASP A 81 -16.78 -8.21 -12.91
C ASP A 81 -17.36 -8.92 -11.67
N THR A 82 -16.94 -8.53 -10.48
CA THR A 82 -17.40 -9.12 -9.23
C THR A 82 -18.81 -8.63 -8.88
N ASP A 83 -19.66 -9.52 -8.38
CA ASP A 83 -21.00 -9.19 -7.88
C ASP A 83 -20.92 -8.27 -6.64
N LEU A 84 -21.63 -7.15 -6.69
CA LEU A 84 -21.66 -6.14 -5.63
C LEU A 84 -22.83 -6.32 -4.63
N THR A 85 -23.64 -7.37 -4.77
CA THR A 85 -24.83 -7.58 -3.97
C THR A 85 -24.52 -7.63 -2.47
N ALA A 86 -23.52 -8.38 -2.07
CA ALA A 86 -23.12 -8.50 -0.67
C ALA A 86 -22.61 -7.16 -0.12
N LEU A 87 -21.77 -6.45 -0.85
CA LEU A 87 -21.25 -5.14 -0.44
C LEU A 87 -22.36 -4.12 -0.28
N ARG A 88 -23.32 -4.04 -1.21
CA ARG A 88 -24.49 -3.14 -1.10
C ARG A 88 -25.39 -3.49 0.08
N ALA A 89 -25.63 -4.78 0.32
CA ALA A 89 -26.38 -5.23 1.47
C ALA A 89 -25.70 -4.89 2.80
N ARG A 90 -24.36 -4.91 2.84
CA ARG A 90 -23.57 -4.47 4.00
C ARG A 90 -23.68 -2.96 4.19
N ALA A 91 -23.44 -2.18 3.14
CA ALA A 91 -23.45 -0.72 3.18
C ALA A 91 -24.84 -0.15 3.54
N SER A 92 -25.93 -0.83 3.11
CA SER A 92 -27.30 -0.41 3.48
C SER A 92 -27.62 -0.47 4.99
N LYS A 93 -26.82 -1.21 5.76
CA LYS A 93 -26.98 -1.29 7.23
C LYS A 93 -26.12 -0.25 7.95
N LYS A 94 -24.93 0.02 7.44
CA LYS A 94 -23.95 0.93 8.01
C LYS A 94 -22.96 1.33 6.91
N PRO A 95 -22.58 2.61 6.76
CA PRO A 95 -21.62 3.04 5.75
C PRO A 95 -20.30 2.29 5.87
N ILE A 96 -19.59 2.11 4.76
CA ILE A 96 -18.24 1.53 4.75
C ILE A 96 -17.25 2.59 5.23
N ARG A 97 -16.52 2.30 6.30
CA ARG A 97 -15.67 3.27 6.98
C ARG A 97 -14.18 3.00 6.65
N PHE A 98 -13.56 3.97 5.97
CA PHE A 98 -12.13 3.98 5.68
C PHE A 98 -11.38 4.76 6.74
N ALA A 99 -10.53 4.11 7.52
CA ALA A 99 -9.63 4.79 8.45
C ALA A 99 -8.33 5.20 7.76
N VAL A 100 -7.80 6.38 8.12
CA VAL A 100 -6.55 6.88 7.58
C VAL A 100 -5.86 7.81 8.58
N ASP A 101 -4.52 7.76 8.63
CA ASP A 101 -3.72 8.71 9.40
C ASP A 101 -3.62 10.04 8.62
N PRO A 102 -4.16 11.15 9.16
CA PRO A 102 -4.14 12.45 8.48
C PRO A 102 -2.72 13.03 8.31
N THR A 103 -1.72 12.48 8.98
CA THR A 103 -0.31 12.90 8.79
C THR A 103 0.29 12.39 7.49
N SER A 104 -0.42 11.50 6.76
CA SER A 104 -0.06 11.02 5.43
C SER A 104 -0.98 11.63 4.36
N PRO A 105 -0.59 12.75 3.71
CA PRO A 105 -1.46 13.43 2.74
C PRO A 105 -1.89 12.53 1.58
N THR A 106 -0.96 11.71 1.06
CA THR A 106 -1.27 10.79 -0.04
C THR A 106 -2.25 9.69 0.38
N ALA A 107 -2.10 9.13 1.60
CA ALA A 107 -3.04 8.13 2.09
C ALA A 107 -4.44 8.75 2.32
N LEU A 108 -4.51 9.97 2.83
CA LEU A 108 -5.76 10.71 3.01
C LEU A 108 -6.44 10.99 1.67
N ALA A 109 -5.67 11.44 0.66
CA ALA A 109 -6.21 11.67 -0.67
C ALA A 109 -6.71 10.37 -1.33
N ALA A 110 -5.98 9.24 -1.13
CA ALA A 110 -6.43 7.94 -1.59
C ALA A 110 -7.73 7.51 -0.90
N ALA A 111 -7.85 7.68 0.44
CA ALA A 111 -9.08 7.35 1.17
C ALA A 111 -10.27 8.18 0.68
N ASN A 112 -10.08 9.47 0.41
CA ASN A 112 -11.12 10.32 -0.16
C ASN A 112 -11.50 9.88 -1.58
N THR A 113 -10.53 9.47 -2.41
CA THR A 113 -10.81 8.92 -3.74
C THR A 113 -11.63 7.63 -3.65
N LEU A 114 -11.34 6.74 -2.69
CA LEU A 114 -12.12 5.53 -2.47
C LEU A 114 -13.54 5.84 -2.01
N TYR A 115 -13.70 6.84 -1.14
CA TYR A 115 -15.01 7.37 -0.76
C TYR A 115 -15.81 7.81 -2.00
N ASP A 116 -15.22 8.65 -2.86
CA ASP A 116 -15.87 9.15 -4.08
C ASP A 116 -16.25 8.01 -5.05
N VAL A 117 -15.41 6.98 -5.15
CA VAL A 117 -15.69 5.78 -5.96
C VAL A 117 -16.92 5.04 -5.43
N LEU A 118 -17.05 4.85 -4.12
CA LEU A 118 -18.21 4.17 -3.53
C LEU A 118 -19.49 5.00 -3.69
N GLU A 119 -19.44 6.29 -3.41
CA GLU A 119 -20.56 7.21 -3.61
C GLU A 119 -21.05 7.20 -5.06
N ALA A 120 -20.14 7.21 -6.04
CA ALA A 120 -20.48 7.11 -7.47
C ALA A 120 -21.20 5.80 -7.83
N HIS A 121 -21.02 4.74 -7.04
CA HIS A 121 -21.71 3.47 -7.20
C HIS A 121 -22.94 3.31 -6.31
N GLY A 122 -23.35 4.38 -5.60
CA GLY A 122 -24.48 4.37 -4.68
C GLY A 122 -24.26 3.50 -3.44
N ILE A 123 -23.02 3.47 -2.95
CA ILE A 123 -22.61 2.72 -1.77
C ILE A 123 -22.16 3.73 -0.71
N ASP A 124 -22.89 3.79 0.41
CA ASP A 124 -22.60 4.73 1.48
C ASP A 124 -21.22 4.46 2.10
N ALA A 125 -20.39 5.49 2.21
CA ALA A 125 -19.05 5.41 2.76
C ALA A 125 -18.74 6.59 3.70
N GLU A 126 -17.68 6.46 4.49
CA GLU A 126 -17.19 7.47 5.43
C GLU A 126 -15.67 7.39 5.55
N VAL A 127 -15.01 8.55 5.67
CA VAL A 127 -13.57 8.62 5.95
C VAL A 127 -13.35 9.02 7.40
N VAL A 128 -12.68 8.16 8.16
CA VAL A 128 -12.35 8.35 9.58
C VAL A 128 -10.89 8.72 9.70
N SER A 129 -10.59 9.97 10.06
CA SER A 129 -9.24 10.49 10.23
C SER A 129 -8.79 10.37 11.68
N GLU A 130 -7.87 9.44 11.94
CA GLU A 130 -7.28 9.18 13.26
C GLU A 130 -5.82 8.75 13.15
N ARG A 131 -5.05 8.84 14.23
CA ARG A 131 -3.67 8.36 14.24
C ARG A 131 -3.60 6.85 13.99
N LEU A 132 -2.64 6.41 13.20
CA LEU A 132 -2.47 4.99 12.86
C LEU A 132 -2.45 4.09 14.11
N THR A 133 -1.80 4.54 15.20
CA THR A 133 -1.79 3.81 16.46
C THR A 133 -3.18 3.61 17.07
N THR A 134 -4.06 4.63 17.02
CA THR A 134 -5.46 4.51 17.49
C THR A 134 -6.25 3.58 16.57
N ILE A 135 -6.06 3.71 15.25
CA ILE A 135 -6.72 2.87 14.26
C ILE A 135 -6.41 1.39 14.53
N THR A 136 -5.12 1.05 14.67
CA THR A 136 -4.68 -0.35 14.77
C THR A 136 -4.90 -0.96 16.15
N SER A 137 -4.81 -0.17 17.24
CA SER A 137 -4.95 -0.68 18.60
C SER A 137 -6.38 -0.68 19.13
N LYS A 138 -7.28 0.11 18.51
CA LYS A 138 -8.64 0.28 19.00
C LYS A 138 -9.69 0.13 17.91
N LEU A 139 -9.74 1.05 16.94
CA LEU A 139 -10.87 1.13 16.00
C LEU A 139 -11.02 -0.12 15.14
N LEU A 140 -9.91 -0.68 14.66
CA LEU A 140 -9.92 -1.86 13.81
C LEU A 140 -10.31 -3.13 14.59
N PRO A 141 -9.72 -3.41 15.78
CA PRO A 141 -10.12 -4.56 16.61
C PRO A 141 -11.55 -4.48 17.13
N GLU A 142 -12.08 -3.28 17.40
CA GLU A 142 -13.44 -3.06 17.88
C GLU A 142 -14.49 -3.08 16.75
N GLY A 143 -14.07 -3.21 15.47
CA GLY A 143 -14.96 -3.15 14.31
C GLY A 143 -15.56 -1.76 14.09
N ASP A 144 -14.93 -0.71 14.63
CA ASP A 144 -15.35 0.68 14.47
C ASP A 144 -14.97 1.25 13.11
N VAL A 145 -14.07 0.61 12.38
CA VAL A 145 -13.70 0.88 10.98
C VAL A 145 -13.64 -0.41 10.20
N ASP A 146 -13.95 -0.34 8.91
CA ASP A 146 -14.05 -1.51 8.03
C ASP A 146 -12.77 -1.74 7.23
N ALA A 147 -12.01 -0.68 6.96
CA ALA A 147 -10.77 -0.76 6.22
C ALA A 147 -9.81 0.36 6.60
N VAL A 148 -8.52 0.18 6.30
CA VAL A 148 -7.45 1.14 6.62
C VAL A 148 -6.62 1.41 5.38
N VAL A 149 -6.43 2.71 5.06
CA VAL A 149 -5.51 3.14 4.02
C VAL A 149 -4.18 3.55 4.65
N THR A 150 -3.14 2.79 4.39
CA THR A 150 -1.82 3.04 4.99
C THR A 150 -0.67 2.60 4.10
N TRP A 151 0.49 3.22 4.32
CA TRP A 151 1.75 2.79 3.74
C TRP A 151 2.32 1.60 4.52
N GLU A 152 2.76 0.59 3.79
CA GLU A 152 3.37 -0.62 4.34
C GLU A 152 4.71 -0.89 3.68
N ASP A 153 5.69 -1.29 4.47
CA ASP A 153 6.97 -1.80 3.98
C ASP A 153 6.76 -3.21 3.43
N ILE A 154 7.03 -3.38 2.13
CA ILE A 154 6.93 -4.65 1.41
C ILE A 154 8.30 -5.25 1.13
N SER A 155 9.34 -4.78 1.79
CA SER A 155 10.68 -5.36 1.66
C SER A 155 10.66 -6.87 1.92
N LEU A 156 11.60 -7.58 1.30
CA LEU A 156 11.74 -9.04 1.44
C LEU A 156 12.25 -9.42 2.84
N ASN A 157 11.53 -8.97 3.87
CA ASN A 157 11.82 -9.26 5.26
C ASN A 157 11.00 -10.46 5.71
N SER A 158 11.67 -11.55 6.06
CA SER A 158 11.02 -12.79 6.51
C SER A 158 10.13 -12.57 7.73
N LEU A 159 10.51 -11.68 8.66
CA LEU A 159 9.71 -11.41 9.85
C LEU A 159 8.39 -10.68 9.50
N ALA A 160 8.44 -9.68 8.64
CA ALA A 160 7.25 -8.97 8.17
C ALA A 160 6.32 -9.93 7.40
N ALA A 161 6.89 -10.79 6.54
CA ALA A 161 6.12 -11.82 5.83
C ALA A 161 5.47 -12.83 6.79
N ALA A 162 6.20 -13.26 7.83
CA ALA A 162 5.68 -14.18 8.84
C ALA A 162 4.54 -13.56 9.67
N ASN A 163 4.58 -12.26 9.92
CA ASN A 163 3.55 -11.57 10.69
C ASN A 163 2.18 -11.56 9.98
N ILE A 164 2.15 -11.59 8.64
CA ILE A 164 0.91 -11.68 7.87
C ILE A 164 0.16 -13.00 8.14
N PHE A 165 0.87 -14.05 8.53
CA PHE A 165 0.31 -15.34 8.90
C PHE A 165 0.13 -15.53 10.41
N SER A 166 0.16 -14.45 11.19
CA SER A 166 -0.11 -14.54 12.63
C SER A 166 -1.60 -14.65 12.87
N CYS A 167 -2.01 -15.66 13.64
CA CYS A 167 -3.39 -15.93 14.02
C CYS A 167 -3.77 -15.42 15.42
N ASP A 168 -3.02 -14.47 15.97
CA ASP A 168 -3.41 -13.84 17.25
C ASP A 168 -4.46 -12.75 17.01
N ASN A 169 -5.73 -13.15 16.96
CA ASN A 169 -6.89 -12.29 16.70
C ASN A 169 -7.14 -11.23 17.80
N LYS A 170 -6.39 -11.25 18.89
CA LYS A 170 -6.60 -10.30 20.01
C LYS A 170 -5.78 -9.02 19.85
N GLN A 171 -4.73 -9.04 19.06
CA GLN A 171 -3.93 -7.87 18.71
C GLN A 171 -3.43 -8.05 17.28
N PRO A 172 -3.91 -7.28 16.30
CA PRO A 172 -3.30 -7.28 14.98
C PRO A 172 -1.83 -6.88 15.16
N LEU A 173 -0.93 -7.83 14.86
CA LEU A 173 0.50 -7.54 14.80
C LEU A 173 0.75 -6.58 13.65
N ALA A 174 1.77 -5.75 13.77
CA ALA A 174 2.18 -4.88 12.67
C ALA A 174 2.40 -5.74 11.41
N GLY A 175 1.56 -5.50 10.38
CA GLY A 175 1.57 -6.27 9.13
C GLY A 175 0.32 -7.12 8.87
N ASP A 176 -0.45 -7.49 9.90
CA ASP A 176 -1.75 -8.15 9.74
C ASP A 176 -2.89 -7.25 10.21
N LEU A 177 -3.31 -6.35 9.33
CA LEU A 177 -4.43 -5.44 9.59
C LEU A 177 -5.78 -6.04 9.17
N SER A 178 -5.80 -7.23 8.56
CA SER A 178 -7.03 -7.89 8.13
C SER A 178 -7.68 -8.73 9.25
N GLY A 179 -6.89 -9.23 10.18
CA GLY A 179 -7.35 -10.13 11.25
C GLY A 179 -7.74 -11.53 10.76
N ILE A 180 -7.35 -11.92 9.53
CA ILE A 180 -7.67 -13.24 8.99
C ILE A 180 -6.64 -14.28 9.46
N CYS A 181 -7.13 -15.49 9.70
CA CYS A 181 -6.28 -16.66 9.92
C CYS A 181 -6.50 -17.66 8.78
N PRO A 182 -5.65 -17.66 7.74
CA PRO A 182 -5.76 -18.64 6.66
C PRO A 182 -5.52 -20.08 7.15
N GLU A 183 -6.10 -21.05 6.45
CA GLU A 183 -5.72 -22.45 6.65
C GLU A 183 -4.19 -22.61 6.48
N ASN A 184 -3.56 -23.36 7.36
CA ASN A 184 -2.10 -23.59 7.40
C ASN A 184 -1.25 -22.34 7.71
N ALA A 185 -1.84 -21.26 8.25
CA ALA A 185 -1.09 -20.03 8.56
C ALA A 185 0.13 -20.29 9.46
N GLU A 186 -0.02 -21.05 10.53
CA GLU A 186 1.06 -21.38 11.46
C GLU A 186 2.16 -22.25 10.84
N GLU A 187 1.81 -23.14 9.91
CA GLU A 187 2.78 -23.94 9.16
C GLU A 187 3.61 -23.03 8.25
N ILE A 188 2.95 -22.19 7.45
CA ILE A 188 3.60 -21.22 6.55
C ILE A 188 4.48 -20.26 7.37
N ARG A 189 3.98 -19.76 8.48
CA ARG A 189 4.73 -18.88 9.38
C ARG A 189 6.00 -19.54 9.91
N THR A 190 5.90 -20.80 10.33
CA THR A 190 7.03 -21.57 10.80
C THR A 190 8.07 -21.80 9.72
N GLU A 191 7.67 -22.17 8.50
CA GLU A 191 8.55 -22.34 7.35
C GLU A 191 9.28 -21.02 6.98
N ILE A 192 8.61 -19.86 7.09
CA ILE A 192 9.23 -18.55 6.87
C ILE A 192 10.28 -18.27 7.94
N LEU A 193 9.96 -18.50 9.20
CA LEU A 193 10.84 -18.18 10.34
C LEU A 193 12.04 -19.12 10.44
N SER A 194 11.89 -20.39 10.06
CA SER A 194 12.99 -21.37 10.01
C SER A 194 13.92 -21.13 8.81
N GLY A 195 13.47 -20.38 7.81
CA GLY A 195 14.21 -20.16 6.55
C GLY A 195 14.02 -21.28 5.52
N ASP A 196 13.10 -22.22 5.76
CA ASP A 196 12.74 -23.27 4.80
C ASP A 196 11.99 -22.68 3.61
N LEU A 197 11.26 -21.59 3.81
CA LEU A 197 10.61 -20.80 2.77
C LEU A 197 11.42 -19.55 2.45
N SER A 198 11.83 -19.38 1.19
CA SER A 198 12.53 -18.17 0.79
C SER A 198 11.60 -16.94 0.86
N PRO A 199 12.13 -15.71 1.06
CA PRO A 199 11.31 -14.49 1.08
C PRO A 199 10.45 -14.31 -0.17
N LYS A 200 10.98 -14.67 -1.34
CA LYS A 200 10.24 -14.63 -2.61
C LYS A 200 9.05 -15.58 -2.62
N GLU A 201 9.23 -16.77 -2.08
CA GLU A 201 8.18 -17.78 -1.98
C GLU A 201 7.13 -17.36 -0.94
N ALA A 202 7.55 -16.80 0.19
CA ALA A 202 6.65 -16.22 1.19
C ALA A 202 5.74 -15.15 0.57
N LEU A 203 6.29 -14.21 -0.20
CA LEU A 203 5.51 -13.20 -0.92
C LEU A 203 4.54 -13.81 -1.93
N ARG A 204 4.92 -14.90 -2.61
CA ARG A 204 4.03 -15.62 -3.51
C ARG A 204 2.84 -16.19 -2.74
N ARG A 205 3.07 -16.83 -1.59
CA ARG A 205 2.01 -17.35 -0.71
C ARG A 205 1.06 -16.25 -0.23
N ILE A 206 1.61 -15.12 0.21
CA ILE A 206 0.81 -13.96 0.61
C ILE A 206 -0.11 -13.49 -0.52
N ARG A 207 0.42 -13.37 -1.74
CA ARG A 207 -0.37 -12.97 -2.91
C ARG A 207 -1.47 -13.99 -3.25
N GLU A 208 -1.20 -15.28 -3.12
CA GLU A 208 -2.19 -16.34 -3.33
C GLU A 208 -3.34 -16.26 -2.31
N VAL A 209 -3.01 -16.06 -1.03
CA VAL A 209 -4.02 -15.85 0.01
C VAL A 209 -4.82 -14.58 -0.30
N ASN A 210 -4.15 -13.46 -0.60
CA ASN A 210 -4.84 -12.21 -0.91
C ASN A 210 -5.74 -12.31 -2.16
N SER A 211 -5.31 -13.00 -3.21
CA SER A 211 -6.14 -13.18 -4.42
C SER A 211 -7.42 -13.98 -4.15
N LYS A 212 -7.38 -14.88 -3.18
CA LYS A 212 -8.51 -15.66 -2.69
C LYS A 212 -9.43 -14.84 -1.79
N GLU A 213 -8.86 -14.25 -0.74
CA GLU A 213 -9.59 -13.70 0.41
C GLU A 213 -9.86 -12.20 0.28
N ALA A 214 -9.18 -11.49 -0.63
CA ALA A 214 -9.25 -10.03 -0.77
C ALA A 214 -9.00 -9.31 0.55
N LEU A 215 -7.82 -9.52 1.15
CA LEU A 215 -7.47 -8.93 2.44
C LEU A 215 -7.00 -7.50 2.31
N TYR A 216 -6.35 -7.21 1.21
CA TYR A 216 -5.89 -5.87 0.87
C TYR A 216 -5.88 -5.63 -0.64
N VAL A 217 -6.01 -4.36 -1.02
CA VAL A 217 -5.78 -3.88 -2.38
C VAL A 217 -4.50 -3.06 -2.39
N PRO A 218 -3.48 -3.47 -3.17
CA PRO A 218 -2.33 -2.61 -3.46
C PRO A 218 -2.81 -1.41 -4.26
N LEU A 219 -2.65 -0.19 -3.74
CA LEU A 219 -3.08 1.04 -4.42
C LEU A 219 -1.98 1.61 -5.30
N MET A 220 -0.76 1.73 -4.75
CA MET A 220 0.43 2.14 -5.49
C MET A 220 1.72 1.85 -4.73
N ASP A 221 2.82 1.73 -5.45
CA ASP A 221 4.17 1.66 -4.87
C ASP A 221 4.75 3.07 -4.65
N GLU A 222 5.60 3.23 -3.64
CA GLU A 222 6.28 4.50 -3.40
C GLU A 222 7.33 4.73 -4.48
N THR A 223 7.20 5.84 -5.20
CA THR A 223 8.20 6.28 -6.17
C THR A 223 8.97 7.47 -5.61
N ARG A 224 10.29 7.47 -5.78
CA ARG A 224 11.16 8.60 -5.44
C ARG A 224 11.90 9.07 -6.67
N ILE A 225 12.21 10.34 -6.73
CA ILE A 225 13.03 10.93 -7.78
C ILE A 225 14.43 11.17 -7.25
N HIS A 226 15.40 10.61 -7.95
CA HIS A 226 16.81 10.97 -7.83
C HIS A 226 17.15 11.99 -8.90
N ALA A 227 17.49 13.21 -8.48
CA ALA A 227 17.90 14.28 -9.37
C ALA A 227 19.42 14.51 -9.23
N LEU A 228 20.12 14.48 -10.36
CA LEU A 228 21.58 14.62 -10.45
C LEU A 228 21.93 15.88 -11.23
N GLY A 229 22.77 16.73 -10.64
CA GLY A 229 23.36 17.83 -11.39
C GLY A 229 24.34 17.36 -12.46
N LYS A 230 24.66 18.23 -13.42
CA LYS A 230 25.57 17.94 -14.52
C LYS A 230 26.91 17.37 -14.01
N GLY A 231 27.39 16.32 -14.64
CA GLY A 231 28.69 15.70 -14.35
C GLY A 231 28.73 14.83 -13.10
N ILE A 232 27.62 14.68 -12.32
CA ILE A 232 27.63 13.77 -11.16
C ILE A 232 27.43 12.33 -11.65
N VAL A 233 28.42 11.49 -11.37
CA VAL A 233 28.42 10.05 -11.74
C VAL A 233 28.61 9.24 -10.46
N GLY A 234 27.80 8.19 -10.31
CA GLY A 234 28.04 7.17 -9.31
C GLY A 234 26.94 6.87 -8.29
N PRO A 235 25.85 7.68 -8.15
CA PRO A 235 24.73 7.25 -7.32
C PRO A 235 24.26 5.87 -7.74
N GLY A 236 24.11 4.97 -6.79
CA GLY A 236 23.59 3.64 -7.03
C GLY A 236 22.19 3.72 -7.67
N GLN A 237 21.89 2.76 -8.51
CA GLN A 237 20.65 2.68 -9.26
C GLN A 237 19.80 1.49 -8.82
N SER A 238 20.21 0.82 -7.75
CA SER A 238 19.55 -0.38 -7.23
C SER A 238 18.51 -0.01 -6.19
N ILE A 239 17.43 -0.77 -6.16
CA ILE A 239 16.41 -0.75 -5.09
C ILE A 239 17.04 -1.06 -3.73
N ASP A 240 18.16 -1.77 -3.72
CA ASP A 240 18.91 -2.11 -2.50
C ASP A 240 19.67 -0.93 -1.89
N ASP A 241 19.74 0.21 -2.57
CA ASP A 241 20.29 1.45 -2.04
C ASP A 241 19.28 2.14 -1.10
N TRP A 242 19.14 1.59 0.09
CA TRP A 242 18.17 1.96 1.13
C TRP A 242 18.17 3.45 1.50
N ASP A 243 19.28 4.12 1.32
CA ASP A 243 19.50 5.49 1.73
C ASP A 243 19.44 6.50 0.57
N GLY A 244 18.73 6.15 -0.50
CA GLY A 244 18.63 7.02 -1.68
C GLY A 244 19.92 7.11 -2.50
N GLY A 245 20.75 6.06 -2.42
CA GLY A 245 22.04 6.01 -3.11
C GLY A 245 23.18 6.65 -2.33
N LEU A 246 22.94 7.25 -1.15
CA LEU A 246 23.98 7.89 -0.33
C LEU A 246 25.04 6.91 0.16
N ILE A 247 24.71 5.64 0.34
CA ILE A 247 25.69 4.60 0.71
C ILE A 247 26.84 4.48 -0.31
N THR A 248 26.58 4.86 -1.54
CA THR A 248 27.58 4.88 -2.62
C THR A 248 28.31 6.22 -2.74
N ALA A 249 27.92 7.23 -1.94
CA ALA A 249 28.50 8.60 -2.01
C ALA A 249 30.03 8.64 -1.99
N PRO A 250 30.76 7.78 -1.24
CA PRO A 250 32.22 7.76 -1.31
C PRO A 250 32.79 7.36 -2.67
N ARG A 251 31.96 6.83 -3.58
CA ARG A 251 32.36 6.42 -4.94
C ARG A 251 31.91 7.40 -6.02
N TRP A 252 31.17 8.45 -5.62
CA TRP A 252 30.71 9.44 -6.57
C TRP A 252 31.86 10.31 -7.04
N ARG A 253 31.79 10.73 -8.27
CA ARG A 253 32.77 11.61 -8.88
C ARG A 253 32.06 12.64 -9.76
N ILE A 254 32.76 13.71 -10.07
CA ILE A 254 32.35 14.67 -11.08
C ILE A 254 33.16 14.35 -12.33
N ASP A 255 32.49 14.02 -13.43
CA ASP A 255 33.12 13.95 -14.75
C ASP A 255 33.23 15.40 -15.26
N GLU A 256 34.45 15.90 -15.38
CA GLU A 256 34.76 17.18 -15.98
C GLU A 256 34.88 16.95 -17.51
N ASP A 257 33.73 17.15 -18.25
CA ASP A 257 33.75 17.28 -19.71
C ASP A 257 33.92 18.74 -20.15
#